data_01e7c6856360d666169ff439449e1dad
#
_entry.id   01e7c6856360d666169ff439449e1dad
#
_cell.length_a   1.000
_cell.length_b   1.000
_cell.length_c   1.000
_cell.angle_alpha   90.00
_cell.angle_beta   90.00
_cell.angle_gamma   90.00
#
_symmetry.space_group_name_H-M   'P 1'
#
loop_
_entity.id
_entity.type
_entity.pdbx_description
1 polymer ?
#
loop_
_entity_poly.entity_id
_entity_poly.type
_entity_poly.pdbx_seq_one_letter_code
_entity_poly.pdbx_strand_id
1 'polypeptide(L)'
;MRVSKFTALAAGAAAIALLAGCSAGSGGGGASSGEQKVTVWLYPVIADEATHKQFWDDTIAAFEKDHKDITVDYEIFPWANRDEALQTAIAAGKGPDLVYLIPDQLAAYQKSIQPLNDLLSKDRQDELLPNVKKSATIDGDLLGAPILTSALPLLCNAAAFEQAGVTEYPKTWDDVREIAPKFTEKGLYVLNYPASPEMTLNMTYYPLLWQAGGQVFTKDGDVGFDSDEGEAALSFITDLAKDGALDPEALTTTVPLEQTAVAQGKVGCTWNNAVPEVEPFWGAENVKVLPPLTGKESVAYGTVGSLSVLKASKAQDAAAQFAEYATSADVVKPYLLASGFFSALSDTEPLYADDPLLGEVEKYVPDTTVGELDTSSRALMGVLAPEIQASLLGQKSPADALKDAATAAAPLLNK
;
A
#
# COMPACT_ATOMS: atom_id res chain seq x y z
N MET A 1 59.45 19.14 11.08
CA MET A 1 60.12 20.09 12.04
C MET A 1 59.09 20.86 12.83
N ARG A 2 59.28 20.78 14.10
CA ARG A 2 58.68 21.45 15.26
C ARG A 2 57.35 20.92 15.78
N VAL A 3 57.53 20.19 16.79
CA VAL A 3 56.85 19.76 17.99
C VAL A 3 56.69 20.94 18.96
N SER A 4 55.58 21.02 19.66
CA SER A 4 55.44 21.60 21.03
C SER A 4 54.06 21.28 21.55
N LYS A 5 53.81 20.32 22.41
CA LYS A 5 54.00 20.17 23.85
C LYS A 5 52.91 20.89 24.69
N PHE A 6 52.08 20.04 25.32
CA PHE A 6 51.61 19.97 26.70
C PHE A 6 51.14 21.26 27.46
N THR A 7 49.92 21.20 28.00
CA THR A 7 49.80 21.36 29.49
C THR A 7 48.47 20.73 29.97
N ALA A 8 48.59 19.86 30.96
CA ALA A 8 47.52 19.30 31.79
C ALA A 8 47.52 20.06 33.13
N LEU A 9 46.33 20.25 33.75
CA LEU A 9 46.13 20.48 35.21
C LEU A 9 44.62 20.25 35.44
N ALA A 10 44.17 19.19 36.06
CA ALA A 10 44.17 18.83 37.46
C ALA A 10 42.98 19.42 38.24
N ALA A 11 42.05 18.52 38.56
CA ALA A 11 41.37 18.21 39.81
C ALA A 11 40.61 19.32 40.60
N GLY A 12 39.35 19.01 40.87
CA GLY A 12 38.55 19.62 41.92
C GLY A 12 37.35 18.76 42.27
N ALA A 13 37.54 17.83 43.20
CA ALA A 13 36.48 17.06 43.84
C ALA A 13 35.80 17.91 44.92
N ALA A 14 34.48 17.93 44.97
CA ALA A 14 33.74 18.29 46.17
C ALA A 14 32.53 17.38 46.32
N ALA A 15 32.51 16.69 47.44
CA ALA A 15 31.56 15.66 47.83
C ALA A 15 30.43 16.23 48.70
N ILE A 16 29.32 15.46 48.73
CA ILE A 16 28.39 15.19 49.84
C ILE A 16 27.31 16.24 50.15
N ALA A 17 26.02 15.78 49.98
CA ALA A 17 25.12 15.70 51.14
C ALA A 17 23.93 14.76 50.79
N LEU A 18 23.93 13.58 51.42
CA LEU A 18 22.78 12.71 51.63
C LEU A 18 21.82 13.37 52.61
N LEU A 19 20.54 13.47 52.24
CA LEU A 19 19.47 13.58 53.22
C LEU A 19 18.38 12.57 52.84
N ALA A 20 18.35 11.50 53.60
CA ALA A 20 17.28 10.51 53.61
C ALA A 20 16.05 11.15 54.29
N GLY A 21 14.90 11.08 53.62
CA GLY A 21 13.62 11.41 54.18
C GLY A 21 12.63 10.28 53.80
N CYS A 22 12.54 9.27 54.65
CA CYS A 22 11.42 8.33 54.60
C CYS A 22 10.16 9.04 55.09
N SER A 23 9.14 9.07 54.23
CA SER A 23 7.77 9.25 54.65
C SER A 23 6.90 8.22 53.94
N ALA A 24 6.49 7.21 54.69
CA ALA A 24 5.46 6.27 54.28
C ALA A 24 4.10 6.99 54.28
N GLY A 25 3.42 6.95 53.14
CA GLY A 25 2.06 7.41 52.95
C GLY A 25 1.39 6.53 51.88
N SER A 26 0.61 5.60 52.36
CA SER A 26 -0.27 4.74 51.54
C SER A 26 -1.40 5.55 50.91
N GLY A 27 -1.73 5.25 49.65
CA GLY A 27 -3.06 5.51 49.14
C GLY A 27 -3.13 6.25 47.82
N GLY A 28 -3.72 5.57 46.84
CA GLY A 28 -4.30 6.20 45.69
C GLY A 28 -3.46 6.10 44.39
N GLY A 29 -3.80 5.13 43.55
CA GLY A 29 -3.44 5.14 42.15
C GLY A 29 -4.03 6.38 41.47
N GLY A 30 -3.25 7.43 41.40
CA GLY A 30 -3.46 8.54 40.50
C GLY A 30 -2.63 8.28 39.28
N ALA A 31 -3.25 8.08 38.13
CA ALA A 31 -2.55 8.17 36.85
C ALA A 31 -1.83 9.53 36.85
N SER A 32 -0.51 9.53 36.68
CA SER A 32 0.26 10.75 36.49
C SER A 32 -0.19 11.34 35.17
N SER A 33 -0.97 12.40 35.18
CA SER A 33 -1.28 13.27 34.06
C SER A 33 -0.02 14.06 33.68
N GLY A 34 1.01 13.38 33.22
CA GLY A 34 2.14 13.97 32.54
C GLY A 34 1.79 14.11 31.06
N GLU A 35 2.15 15.23 30.49
CA GLU A 35 2.09 15.50 29.06
C GLU A 35 2.69 14.33 28.29
N GLN A 36 1.90 13.71 27.39
CA GLN A 36 2.32 12.59 26.56
C GLN A 36 2.68 13.10 25.17
N LYS A 37 3.83 12.72 24.65
CA LYS A 37 4.26 13.06 23.31
C LYS A 37 4.12 11.84 22.41
N VAL A 38 3.43 12.02 21.28
CA VAL A 38 3.27 11.03 20.21
C VAL A 38 4.07 11.46 18.99
N THR A 39 4.91 10.58 18.49
CA THR A 39 5.67 10.78 17.24
C THR A 39 5.06 9.94 16.13
N VAL A 40 4.80 10.54 14.96
CA VAL A 40 4.13 9.90 13.84
C VAL A 40 5.00 9.92 12.59
N TRP A 41 5.20 8.76 11.97
CA TRP A 41 5.83 8.67 10.64
C TRP A 41 4.78 8.47 9.56
N LEU A 42 4.79 9.36 8.57
CA LEU A 42 3.85 9.43 7.47
C LEU A 42 4.58 9.33 6.12
N TYR A 43 3.81 9.05 5.07
CA TYR A 43 4.27 9.05 3.69
C TYR A 43 3.36 9.95 2.85
N PRO A 44 3.86 10.54 1.73
CA PRO A 44 3.09 11.48 0.91
C PRO A 44 2.00 10.75 0.11
N VAL A 45 0.79 10.71 0.65
CA VAL A 45 -0.40 10.13 0.02
C VAL A 45 -1.12 11.15 -0.88
N ILE A 46 -1.21 12.41 -0.43
CA ILE A 46 -1.68 13.50 -1.28
C ILE A 46 -0.48 13.98 -2.11
N ALA A 47 -0.64 14.06 -3.44
CA ALA A 47 0.45 14.39 -4.36
C ALA A 47 0.99 15.82 -4.15
N ASP A 48 0.12 16.77 -3.82
CA ASP A 48 0.54 18.13 -3.44
C ASP A 48 1.05 18.15 -2.01
N GLU A 49 2.35 18.37 -1.84
CA GLU A 49 3.03 18.35 -0.54
C GLU A 49 2.46 19.38 0.44
N ALA A 50 2.10 20.57 -0.06
CA ALA A 50 1.56 21.63 0.79
C ALA A 50 0.18 21.24 1.34
N THR A 51 -0.69 20.70 0.51
CA THR A 51 -2.00 20.18 0.90
C THR A 51 -1.87 19.00 1.87
N HIS A 52 -0.91 18.08 1.63
CA HIS A 52 -0.66 16.95 2.52
C HIS A 52 -0.25 17.41 3.91
N LYS A 53 0.71 18.35 3.96
CA LYS A 53 1.18 18.93 5.20
C LYS A 53 0.08 19.69 5.94
N GLN A 54 -0.68 20.53 5.23
CA GLN A 54 -1.77 21.31 5.81
C GLN A 54 -2.83 20.42 6.47
N PHE A 55 -3.20 19.30 5.82
CA PHE A 55 -4.13 18.33 6.41
C PHE A 55 -3.66 17.84 7.77
N TRP A 56 -2.38 17.41 7.87
CA TRP A 56 -1.84 16.89 9.14
C TRP A 56 -1.69 17.98 10.20
N ASP A 57 -1.24 19.19 9.82
CA ASP A 57 -1.15 20.33 10.72
C ASP A 57 -2.53 20.67 11.32
N ASP A 58 -3.57 20.73 10.50
CA ASP A 58 -4.94 21.03 10.94
C ASP A 58 -5.52 19.91 11.81
N THR A 59 -5.30 18.65 11.42
CA THR A 59 -5.78 17.47 12.16
C THR A 59 -5.15 17.41 13.53
N ILE A 60 -3.83 17.62 13.65
CA ILE A 60 -3.11 17.62 14.93
C ILE A 60 -3.57 18.80 15.80
N ALA A 61 -3.66 19.99 15.24
CA ALA A 61 -4.10 21.18 16.00
C ALA A 61 -5.53 21.02 16.55
N ALA A 62 -6.41 20.36 15.79
CA ALA A 62 -7.77 20.07 16.23
C ALA A 62 -7.79 19.00 17.34
N PHE A 63 -7.02 17.93 17.20
CA PHE A 63 -6.88 16.89 18.21
C PHE A 63 -6.33 17.45 19.55
N GLU A 64 -5.24 18.18 19.51
CA GLU A 64 -4.58 18.76 20.71
C GLU A 64 -5.46 19.79 21.41
N LYS A 65 -6.40 20.40 20.71
CA LYS A 65 -7.37 21.32 21.34
C LYS A 65 -8.25 20.60 22.34
N ASP A 66 -8.62 19.36 22.06
CA ASP A 66 -9.53 18.56 22.90
C ASP A 66 -8.74 17.60 23.84
N HIS A 67 -7.49 17.30 23.52
CA HIS A 67 -6.57 16.43 24.29
C HIS A 67 -5.35 17.21 24.78
N LYS A 68 -5.53 18.09 25.79
CA LYS A 68 -4.51 19.02 26.28
C LYS A 68 -3.27 18.38 26.89
N ASP A 69 -3.34 17.11 27.24
CA ASP A 69 -2.29 16.29 27.82
C ASP A 69 -1.51 15.47 26.78
N ILE A 70 -1.91 15.55 25.48
CA ILE A 70 -1.23 14.87 24.38
C ILE A 70 -0.72 15.90 23.38
N THR A 71 0.56 15.76 22.98
CA THR A 71 1.15 16.49 21.85
C THR A 71 1.56 15.52 20.77
N VAL A 72 1.37 15.91 19.51
CA VAL A 72 1.66 15.04 18.34
C VAL A 72 2.65 15.75 17.42
N ASP A 73 3.79 15.13 17.20
CA ASP A 73 4.77 15.54 16.19
C ASP A 73 4.80 14.52 15.05
N TYR A 74 4.93 14.97 13.82
CA TYR A 74 5.02 14.06 12.68
C TYR A 74 6.22 14.35 11.78
N GLU A 75 6.63 13.32 11.04
CA GLU A 75 7.65 13.40 10.00
C GLU A 75 7.15 12.68 8.74
N ILE A 76 7.33 13.33 7.57
CA ILE A 76 6.94 12.76 6.27
C ILE A 76 8.19 12.21 5.61
N PHE A 77 8.21 10.90 5.36
CA PHE A 77 9.28 10.20 4.67
C PHE A 77 8.89 9.94 3.20
N PRO A 78 9.84 9.95 2.27
CA PRO A 78 9.57 9.54 0.89
C PRO A 78 9.21 8.05 0.84
N TRP A 79 8.45 7.65 -0.17
CA TRP A 79 8.12 6.24 -0.40
C TRP A 79 9.35 5.38 -0.68
N ALA A 80 10.39 5.96 -1.30
CA ALA A 80 11.65 5.28 -1.53
C ALA A 80 12.38 4.99 -0.22
N ASN A 81 12.93 3.76 -0.08
CA ASN A 81 13.72 3.30 1.08
C ASN A 81 12.97 3.34 2.44
N ARG A 82 11.64 3.48 2.44
CA ARG A 82 10.84 3.56 3.67
C ARG A 82 10.99 2.32 4.56
N ASP A 83 11.05 1.14 3.96
CA ASP A 83 11.15 -0.12 4.69
C ASP A 83 12.51 -0.23 5.39
N GLU A 84 13.60 0.15 4.74
CA GLU A 84 14.94 0.15 5.33
C GLU A 84 15.03 1.14 6.50
N ALA A 85 14.50 2.36 6.34
CA ALA A 85 14.47 3.37 7.40
C ALA A 85 13.68 2.88 8.61
N LEU A 86 12.47 2.35 8.39
CA LEU A 86 11.62 1.84 9.47
C LEU A 86 12.23 0.62 10.17
N GLN A 87 12.73 -0.35 9.41
CA GLN A 87 13.39 -1.53 9.96
C GLN A 87 14.60 -1.17 10.83
N THR A 88 15.42 -0.23 10.36
CA THR A 88 16.57 0.28 11.12
C THR A 88 16.13 0.95 12.42
N ALA A 89 15.09 1.78 12.37
CA ALA A 89 14.57 2.48 13.54
C ALA A 89 13.97 1.49 14.57
N ILE A 90 13.18 0.51 14.11
CA ILE A 90 12.63 -0.54 14.97
C ILE A 90 13.74 -1.35 15.63
N ALA A 91 14.74 -1.79 14.87
CA ALA A 91 15.87 -2.56 15.39
C ALA A 91 16.69 -1.78 16.43
N ALA A 92 16.80 -0.46 16.26
CA ALA A 92 17.47 0.43 17.19
C ALA A 92 16.62 0.83 18.42
N GLY A 93 15.33 0.46 18.48
CA GLY A 93 14.39 0.90 19.50
C GLY A 93 14.12 2.42 19.46
N LYS A 94 14.22 3.02 18.28
CA LYS A 94 14.07 4.47 18.01
C LYS A 94 13.00 4.76 16.97
N GLY A 95 12.09 3.82 16.74
CA GLY A 95 10.95 4.03 15.86
C GLY A 95 9.95 5.05 16.41
N PRO A 96 9.01 5.52 15.58
CA PRO A 96 7.93 6.39 16.03
C PRO A 96 6.97 5.66 16.97
N ASP A 97 6.04 6.39 17.59
CA ASP A 97 4.95 5.79 18.34
C ASP A 97 3.86 5.26 17.40
N LEU A 98 3.61 5.98 16.31
CA LEU A 98 2.61 5.67 15.29
C LEU A 98 3.25 5.75 13.90
N VAL A 99 2.91 4.82 13.01
CA VAL A 99 3.44 4.79 11.64
C VAL A 99 2.37 4.40 10.63
N TYR A 100 2.36 5.05 9.47
CA TYR A 100 1.52 4.65 8.33
C TYR A 100 2.09 3.39 7.67
N LEU A 101 1.29 2.33 7.58
CA LEU A 101 1.67 1.06 6.96
C LEU A 101 0.60 0.59 5.96
N ILE A 102 1.04 -0.19 4.98
CA ILE A 102 0.19 -0.92 4.03
C ILE A 102 0.17 -2.41 4.37
N PRO A 103 -0.75 -3.23 3.82
CA PRO A 103 -0.98 -4.59 4.31
C PRO A 103 0.23 -5.51 4.34
N ASP A 104 1.08 -5.50 3.33
CA ASP A 104 2.32 -6.30 3.30
C ASP A 104 3.35 -5.82 4.33
N GLN A 105 3.36 -4.53 4.68
CA GLN A 105 4.16 -4.02 5.79
C GLN A 105 3.57 -4.40 7.16
N LEU A 106 2.23 -4.43 7.31
CA LEU A 106 1.60 -4.95 8.53
C LEU A 106 2.06 -6.40 8.77
N ALA A 107 2.07 -7.23 7.74
CA ALA A 107 2.57 -8.60 7.84
C ALA A 107 4.06 -8.65 8.20
N ALA A 108 4.90 -7.88 7.51
CA ALA A 108 6.34 -7.86 7.74
C ALA A 108 6.73 -7.39 9.14
N TYR A 109 5.97 -6.44 9.70
CA TYR A 109 6.27 -5.82 11.01
C TYR A 109 5.34 -6.28 12.13
N GLN A 110 4.47 -7.29 11.92
CA GLN A 110 3.45 -7.71 12.89
C GLN A 110 4.00 -7.93 14.32
N LYS A 111 5.22 -8.48 14.45
CA LYS A 111 5.86 -8.72 15.76
C LYS A 111 6.19 -7.44 16.51
N SER A 112 6.36 -6.34 15.79
CA SER A 112 6.72 -5.01 16.33
C SER A 112 5.53 -4.07 16.46
N ILE A 113 4.35 -4.45 15.94
CA ILE A 113 3.12 -3.67 16.01
C ILE A 113 2.30 -4.10 17.24
N GLN A 114 1.77 -3.12 17.96
CA GLN A 114 0.81 -3.32 19.04
C GLN A 114 -0.57 -3.59 18.43
N PRO A 115 -1.21 -4.74 18.73
CA PRO A 115 -2.60 -4.96 18.35
C PRO A 115 -3.53 -3.87 18.91
N LEU A 116 -4.45 -3.42 18.07
CA LEU A 116 -5.37 -2.33 18.42
C LEU A 116 -6.75 -2.83 18.88
N ASN A 117 -6.96 -4.14 19.02
CA ASN A 117 -8.23 -4.74 19.43
C ASN A 117 -8.79 -4.15 20.72
N ASP A 118 -7.93 -3.87 21.71
CA ASP A 118 -8.28 -3.31 23.02
C ASP A 118 -8.02 -1.80 23.12
N LEU A 119 -7.38 -1.19 22.11
CA LEU A 119 -7.01 0.23 22.10
C LEU A 119 -7.95 1.09 21.26
N LEU A 120 -8.53 0.55 20.20
CA LEU A 120 -9.60 1.21 19.44
C LEU A 120 -10.98 0.85 20.00
N SER A 121 -11.87 1.80 19.97
CA SER A 121 -13.26 1.56 20.37
C SER A 121 -13.90 0.45 19.51
N LYS A 122 -14.84 -0.30 20.13
CA LYS A 122 -15.54 -1.35 19.39
C LYS A 122 -16.34 -0.77 18.22
N ASP A 123 -16.95 0.39 18.42
CA ASP A 123 -17.74 1.07 17.41
C ASP A 123 -16.85 1.38 16.18
N ARG A 124 -15.63 1.90 16.39
CA ARG A 124 -14.66 2.13 15.32
C ARG A 124 -14.31 0.85 14.55
N GLN A 125 -14.11 -0.26 15.27
CA GLN A 125 -13.78 -1.54 14.63
C GLN A 125 -14.96 -2.13 13.84
N ASP A 126 -16.18 -1.85 14.25
CA ASP A 126 -17.42 -2.34 13.61
C ASP A 126 -17.84 -1.46 12.41
N GLU A 127 -17.39 -0.20 12.37
CA GLU A 127 -17.56 0.70 11.21
C GLU A 127 -16.70 0.34 10.01
N LEU A 128 -15.63 -0.44 10.17
CA LEU A 128 -14.72 -0.78 9.07
C LEU A 128 -15.41 -1.66 8.01
N LEU A 129 -15.17 -1.36 6.74
CA LEU A 129 -15.52 -2.27 5.65
C LEU A 129 -14.93 -3.66 5.89
N PRO A 130 -15.68 -4.76 5.64
CA PRO A 130 -15.22 -6.13 5.94
C PRO A 130 -13.90 -6.51 5.27
N ASN A 131 -13.71 -6.15 3.99
CA ASN A 131 -12.47 -6.39 3.26
C ASN A 131 -11.30 -5.54 3.80
N VAL A 132 -11.55 -4.30 4.20
CA VAL A 132 -10.56 -3.41 4.83
C VAL A 132 -10.15 -3.94 6.19
N LYS A 133 -11.11 -4.33 7.05
CA LYS A 133 -10.83 -4.94 8.35
C LYS A 133 -10.00 -6.22 8.20
N LYS A 134 -10.37 -7.08 7.23
CA LYS A 134 -9.61 -8.29 6.90
C LYS A 134 -8.18 -7.97 6.51
N SER A 135 -7.96 -6.93 5.69
CA SER A 135 -6.64 -6.51 5.21
C SER A 135 -5.73 -5.90 6.29
N ALA A 136 -6.32 -5.42 7.40
CA ALA A 136 -5.58 -4.88 8.54
C ALA A 136 -5.47 -5.86 9.72
N THR A 137 -6.01 -7.10 9.58
CA THR A 137 -6.05 -8.10 10.64
C THR A 137 -5.21 -9.33 10.25
N ILE A 138 -4.27 -9.72 11.12
CA ILE A 138 -3.45 -10.92 10.96
C ILE A 138 -3.55 -11.74 12.24
N ASP A 139 -3.83 -13.04 12.12
CA ASP A 139 -4.00 -13.97 13.24
C ASP A 139 -5.02 -13.51 14.31
N GLY A 140 -5.99 -12.70 13.92
CA GLY A 140 -7.02 -12.13 14.80
C GLY A 140 -6.65 -10.79 15.43
N ASP A 141 -5.42 -10.34 15.27
CA ASP A 141 -4.91 -9.07 15.74
C ASP A 141 -5.17 -7.96 14.70
N LEU A 142 -5.91 -6.92 15.06
CA LEU A 142 -6.04 -5.70 14.25
C LEU A 142 -4.75 -4.88 14.40
N LEU A 143 -3.94 -4.83 13.36
CA LEU A 143 -2.58 -4.26 13.41
C LEU A 143 -2.49 -2.78 13.02
N GLY A 144 -3.58 -2.15 12.65
CA GLY A 144 -3.63 -0.74 12.34
C GLY A 144 -5.04 -0.19 12.31
N ALA A 145 -5.18 1.11 12.45
CA ALA A 145 -6.40 1.87 12.21
C ALA A 145 -6.44 2.27 10.72
N PRO A 146 -7.31 1.66 9.89
CA PRO A 146 -7.40 2.01 8.47
C PRO A 146 -7.82 3.46 8.27
N ILE A 147 -7.05 4.20 7.47
CA ILE A 147 -7.31 5.61 7.14
C ILE A 147 -7.85 5.79 5.72
N LEU A 148 -7.52 4.87 4.83
CA LEU A 148 -7.94 4.91 3.44
C LEU A 148 -7.99 3.51 2.83
N THR A 149 -8.72 3.39 1.73
CA THR A 149 -8.64 2.24 0.82
C THR A 149 -8.67 2.70 -0.64
N SER A 150 -8.33 1.80 -1.56
CA SER A 150 -8.43 2.04 -3.01
C SER A 150 -9.16 0.91 -3.70
N ALA A 151 -9.54 1.14 -4.95
CA ALA A 151 -9.93 0.11 -5.89
C ALA A 151 -9.25 0.37 -7.23
N LEU A 152 -8.71 -0.66 -7.83
CA LEU A 152 -8.13 -0.62 -9.18
C LEU A 152 -8.95 -1.51 -10.12
N PRO A 153 -10.13 -1.05 -10.57
CA PRO A 153 -10.91 -1.72 -11.60
C PRO A 153 -10.21 -1.58 -12.96
N LEU A 154 -10.83 -2.08 -14.02
CA LEU A 154 -10.30 -1.88 -15.37
C LEU A 154 -10.64 -0.48 -15.86
N LEU A 155 -9.63 0.32 -16.21
CA LEU A 155 -9.80 1.61 -16.89
C LEU A 155 -9.48 1.46 -18.37
N CYS A 156 -10.39 1.85 -19.27
CA CYS A 156 -10.17 1.77 -20.71
C CYS A 156 -10.26 3.16 -21.39
N ASN A 157 -9.42 3.35 -22.41
CA ASN A 157 -9.33 4.57 -23.20
C ASN A 157 -10.22 4.49 -24.45
N ALA A 158 -11.37 5.16 -24.44
CA ALA A 158 -12.32 5.16 -25.53
C ALA A 158 -11.70 5.61 -26.87
N ALA A 159 -10.80 6.59 -26.84
CA ALA A 159 -10.12 7.08 -28.04
C ALA A 159 -9.19 6.03 -28.66
N ALA A 160 -8.49 5.23 -27.83
CA ALA A 160 -7.68 4.12 -28.32
C ALA A 160 -8.53 3.00 -28.91
N PHE A 161 -9.69 2.69 -28.31
CA PHE A 161 -10.67 1.75 -28.85
C PHE A 161 -11.24 2.20 -30.20
N GLU A 162 -11.61 3.49 -30.33
CA GLU A 162 -12.06 4.06 -31.59
C GLU A 162 -10.98 3.95 -32.68
N GLN A 163 -9.74 4.28 -32.35
CA GLN A 163 -8.60 4.17 -33.27
C GLN A 163 -8.32 2.73 -33.68
N ALA A 164 -8.48 1.76 -32.77
CA ALA A 164 -8.36 0.33 -33.05
C ALA A 164 -9.54 -0.21 -33.85
N GLY A 165 -10.65 0.54 -33.98
CA GLY A 165 -11.88 0.06 -34.62
C GLY A 165 -12.61 -1.00 -33.78
N VAL A 166 -12.49 -0.93 -32.46
CA VAL A 166 -13.14 -1.83 -31.49
C VAL A 166 -14.26 -1.07 -30.78
N THR A 167 -15.46 -1.62 -30.79
CA THR A 167 -16.67 -0.98 -30.22
C THR A 167 -17.06 -1.55 -28.85
N GLU A 168 -16.64 -2.78 -28.54
CA GLU A 168 -16.96 -3.45 -27.28
C GLU A 168 -15.73 -3.51 -26.39
N TYR A 169 -15.89 -3.14 -25.11
CA TYR A 169 -14.84 -3.24 -24.12
C TYR A 169 -14.72 -4.68 -23.60
N PRO A 170 -13.49 -5.17 -23.32
CA PRO A 170 -13.28 -6.52 -22.85
C PRO A 170 -13.83 -6.70 -21.42
N LYS A 171 -14.39 -7.88 -21.16
CA LYS A 171 -14.86 -8.33 -19.85
C LYS A 171 -14.04 -9.51 -19.33
N THR A 172 -13.49 -10.29 -20.26
CA THR A 172 -12.72 -11.51 -19.98
C THR A 172 -11.33 -11.44 -20.59
N TRP A 173 -10.45 -12.32 -20.14
CA TRP A 173 -9.14 -12.50 -20.78
C TRP A 173 -9.25 -12.90 -22.25
N ASP A 174 -10.27 -13.70 -22.61
CA ASP A 174 -10.47 -14.12 -23.98
C ASP A 174 -10.92 -12.95 -24.86
N ASP A 175 -11.76 -12.04 -24.35
CA ASP A 175 -12.10 -10.81 -25.07
C ASP A 175 -10.86 -9.97 -25.36
N VAL A 176 -9.92 -9.88 -24.37
CA VAL A 176 -8.65 -9.16 -24.57
C VAL A 176 -7.83 -9.80 -25.70
N ARG A 177 -7.70 -11.15 -25.70
CA ARG A 177 -6.98 -11.87 -26.75
C ARG A 177 -7.60 -11.64 -28.12
N GLU A 178 -8.94 -11.63 -28.21
CA GLU A 178 -9.68 -11.43 -29.46
C GLU A 178 -9.43 -10.04 -30.05
N ILE A 179 -9.43 -8.99 -29.20
CA ILE A 179 -9.27 -7.60 -29.68
C ILE A 179 -7.81 -7.18 -29.87
N ALA A 180 -6.85 -7.82 -29.22
CA ALA A 180 -5.43 -7.46 -29.24
C ALA A 180 -4.83 -7.25 -30.65
N PRO A 181 -5.11 -8.12 -31.66
CA PRO A 181 -4.60 -7.90 -33.02
C PRO A 181 -5.06 -6.59 -33.64
N LYS A 182 -6.27 -6.12 -33.32
CA LYS A 182 -6.80 -4.84 -33.86
C LYS A 182 -6.04 -3.64 -33.31
N PHE A 183 -5.56 -3.72 -32.07
CA PHE A 183 -4.70 -2.69 -31.47
C PHE A 183 -3.31 -2.70 -32.10
N THR A 184 -2.68 -3.87 -32.19
CA THR A 184 -1.32 -4.00 -32.76
C THR A 184 -1.24 -3.56 -34.22
N GLU A 185 -2.25 -3.82 -35.05
CA GLU A 185 -2.38 -3.35 -36.44
C GLU A 185 -2.35 -1.80 -36.54
N LYS A 186 -2.70 -1.10 -35.47
CA LYS A 186 -2.69 0.37 -35.40
C LYS A 186 -1.47 0.94 -34.63
N GLY A 187 -0.56 0.08 -34.21
CA GLY A 187 0.58 0.48 -33.38
C GLY A 187 0.18 0.89 -31.98
N LEU A 188 -0.93 0.31 -31.47
CA LEU A 188 -1.46 0.50 -30.12
C LEU A 188 -1.24 -0.79 -29.32
N TYR A 189 -1.32 -0.66 -27.99
CA TYR A 189 -1.23 -1.75 -27.03
C TYR A 189 -2.60 -1.99 -26.40
N VAL A 190 -3.02 -3.27 -26.26
CA VAL A 190 -4.34 -3.58 -25.70
C VAL A 190 -4.39 -3.34 -24.20
N LEU A 191 -3.29 -3.66 -23.48
CA LEU A 191 -3.18 -3.50 -22.04
C LEU A 191 -1.88 -2.80 -21.65
N ASN A 192 -1.91 -2.05 -20.55
CA ASN A 192 -0.71 -1.63 -19.84
C ASN A 192 -0.25 -2.73 -18.89
N TYR A 193 1.02 -3.13 -18.97
CA TYR A 193 1.61 -4.09 -18.02
C TYR A 193 3.07 -3.72 -17.73
N PRO A 194 3.34 -2.92 -16.70
CA PRO A 194 4.70 -2.63 -16.28
C PRO A 194 5.30 -3.86 -15.58
N ALA A 195 6.46 -4.33 -16.05
CA ALA A 195 7.10 -5.55 -15.56
C ALA A 195 8.53 -5.33 -15.06
N SER A 196 8.94 -4.09 -14.82
CA SER A 196 10.19 -3.82 -14.12
C SER A 196 10.18 -4.48 -12.73
N PRO A 197 11.28 -5.15 -12.30
CA PRO A 197 11.36 -5.76 -10.96
C PRO A 197 11.17 -4.78 -9.79
N GLU A 198 11.20 -3.48 -10.05
CA GLU A 198 10.93 -2.42 -9.07
C GLU A 198 9.42 -2.22 -8.82
N MET A 199 8.57 -2.70 -9.74
CA MET A 199 7.13 -2.63 -9.62
C MET A 199 6.59 -3.67 -8.64
N THR A 200 5.60 -3.27 -7.85
CA THR A 200 4.94 -4.21 -6.94
C THR A 200 4.04 -5.19 -7.70
N LEU A 201 4.12 -6.48 -7.36
CA LEU A 201 3.28 -7.51 -7.97
C LEU A 201 1.80 -7.38 -7.59
N ASN A 202 1.49 -6.68 -6.51
CA ASN A 202 0.11 -6.37 -6.10
C ASN A 202 -0.70 -5.64 -7.19
N MET A 203 -0.03 -4.81 -7.98
CA MET A 203 -0.66 -4.01 -9.04
C MET A 203 -0.48 -4.62 -10.44
N THR A 204 0.26 -5.71 -10.57
CA THR A 204 0.60 -6.30 -11.88
C THR A 204 0.18 -7.77 -11.98
N TYR A 205 0.96 -8.71 -11.46
CA TYR A 205 0.72 -10.14 -11.62
C TYR A 205 -0.34 -10.70 -10.65
N TYR A 206 -0.37 -10.27 -9.40
CA TYR A 206 -1.27 -10.85 -8.41
C TYR A 206 -2.76 -10.71 -8.76
N PRO A 207 -3.26 -9.58 -9.30
CA PRO A 207 -4.64 -9.51 -9.79
C PRO A 207 -4.96 -10.59 -10.82
N LEU A 208 -4.03 -10.89 -11.75
CA LEU A 208 -4.22 -11.96 -12.73
C LEU A 208 -4.22 -13.34 -12.08
N LEU A 209 -3.33 -13.59 -11.12
CA LEU A 209 -3.30 -14.83 -10.36
C LEU A 209 -4.64 -15.07 -9.63
N TRP A 210 -5.18 -14.06 -8.94
CA TRP A 210 -6.47 -14.17 -8.27
C TRP A 210 -7.62 -14.34 -9.26
N GLN A 211 -7.60 -13.63 -10.39
CA GLN A 211 -8.59 -13.81 -11.48
C GLN A 211 -8.55 -15.24 -12.06
N ALA A 212 -7.39 -15.91 -12.05
CA ALA A 212 -7.29 -17.32 -12.40
C ALA A 212 -7.81 -18.27 -11.30
N GLY A 213 -8.17 -17.76 -10.12
CA GLY A 213 -8.54 -18.54 -8.95
C GLY A 213 -7.35 -19.08 -8.16
N GLY A 214 -6.15 -18.57 -8.42
CA GLY A 214 -4.92 -18.88 -7.70
C GLY A 214 -4.72 -18.02 -6.46
N GLN A 215 -3.64 -18.29 -5.72
CA GLN A 215 -3.25 -17.59 -4.50
C GLN A 215 -1.73 -17.43 -4.45
N VAL A 216 -1.27 -16.40 -3.75
CA VAL A 216 0.17 -16.15 -3.59
C VAL A 216 0.78 -17.14 -2.61
N PHE A 217 0.10 -17.34 -1.47
CA PHE A 217 0.46 -18.30 -0.44
C PHE A 217 -0.67 -19.31 -0.23
N THR A 218 -0.32 -20.55 0.03
CA THR A 218 -1.27 -21.56 0.52
C THR A 218 -1.65 -21.28 1.97
N LYS A 219 -2.70 -21.94 2.46
CA LYS A 219 -3.11 -21.85 3.86
C LYS A 219 -2.03 -22.32 4.87
N ASP A 220 -1.11 -23.16 4.40
CA ASP A 220 -0.01 -23.69 5.21
C ASP A 220 1.24 -22.78 5.13
N GLY A 221 1.16 -21.62 4.46
CA GLY A 221 2.25 -20.68 4.30
C GLY A 221 3.30 -21.09 3.25
N ASP A 222 2.97 -22.07 2.41
CA ASP A 222 3.79 -22.44 1.25
C ASP A 222 3.49 -21.55 0.04
N VAL A 223 4.36 -21.59 -0.97
CA VAL A 223 4.14 -20.93 -2.25
C VAL A 223 2.87 -21.46 -2.91
N GLY A 224 1.96 -20.57 -3.30
CA GLY A 224 0.70 -20.90 -3.98
C GLY A 224 0.71 -20.57 -5.48
N PHE A 225 1.61 -19.71 -5.93
CA PHE A 225 1.65 -19.24 -7.32
C PHE A 225 2.26 -20.26 -8.31
N ASP A 226 3.04 -21.25 -7.86
CA ASP A 226 3.54 -22.36 -8.68
C ASP A 226 2.43 -23.41 -8.82
N SER A 227 1.47 -23.12 -9.67
CA SER A 227 0.22 -23.87 -9.85
C SER A 227 -0.32 -23.69 -11.28
N ASP A 228 -1.30 -24.49 -11.67
CA ASP A 228 -1.99 -24.35 -12.97
C ASP A 228 -2.63 -22.96 -13.12
N GLU A 229 -3.15 -22.38 -12.05
CA GLU A 229 -3.71 -21.04 -12.02
C GLU A 229 -2.62 -19.98 -12.24
N GLY A 230 -1.47 -20.13 -11.59
CA GLY A 230 -0.33 -19.25 -11.77
C GLY A 230 0.23 -19.31 -13.18
N GLU A 231 0.36 -20.52 -13.77
CA GLU A 231 0.80 -20.69 -15.15
C GLU A 231 -0.21 -20.07 -16.13
N ALA A 232 -1.52 -20.24 -15.90
CA ALA A 232 -2.56 -19.64 -16.74
C ALA A 232 -2.49 -18.10 -16.69
N ALA A 233 -2.28 -17.50 -15.51
CA ALA A 233 -2.16 -16.08 -15.32
C ALA A 233 -0.92 -15.51 -16.02
N LEU A 234 0.24 -16.16 -15.85
CA LEU A 234 1.48 -15.70 -16.48
C LEU A 234 1.47 -15.93 -18.00
N SER A 235 0.87 -17.03 -18.47
CA SER A 235 0.70 -17.31 -19.90
C SER A 235 -0.18 -16.27 -20.58
N PHE A 236 -1.28 -15.85 -19.94
CA PHE A 236 -2.15 -14.80 -20.49
C PHE A 236 -1.37 -13.55 -20.88
N ILE A 237 -0.54 -13.03 -19.96
CA ILE A 237 0.18 -11.79 -20.20
C ILE A 237 1.44 -12.00 -21.07
N THR A 238 2.07 -13.17 -20.99
CA THR A 238 3.23 -13.54 -21.83
C THR A 238 2.84 -13.70 -23.28
N ASP A 239 1.67 -14.29 -23.58
CA ASP A 239 1.15 -14.39 -24.94
C ASP A 239 0.91 -12.99 -25.53
N LEU A 240 0.31 -12.07 -24.78
CA LEU A 240 0.11 -10.69 -25.23
C LEU A 240 1.44 -9.96 -25.49
N ALA A 241 2.44 -10.18 -24.64
CA ALA A 241 3.78 -9.62 -24.84
C ALA A 241 4.41 -10.15 -26.13
N LYS A 242 4.34 -11.46 -26.37
CA LYS A 242 4.86 -12.14 -27.57
C LYS A 242 4.19 -11.66 -28.86
N ASP A 243 2.90 -11.37 -28.80
CA ASP A 243 2.10 -10.86 -29.91
C ASP A 243 2.26 -9.35 -30.15
N GLY A 244 3.13 -8.68 -29.36
CA GLY A 244 3.36 -7.24 -29.45
C GLY A 244 2.18 -6.39 -28.97
N ALA A 245 1.29 -6.96 -28.20
CA ALA A 245 0.08 -6.30 -27.69
C ALA A 245 0.29 -5.54 -26.39
N LEU A 246 1.52 -5.60 -25.84
CA LEU A 246 2.00 -4.80 -24.69
C LEU A 246 3.14 -3.90 -25.11
N ASP A 247 3.30 -2.76 -24.41
CA ASP A 247 4.44 -1.88 -24.62
C ASP A 247 5.76 -2.55 -24.18
N PRO A 248 6.70 -2.82 -25.12
CA PRO A 248 7.97 -3.49 -24.76
C PRO A 248 8.85 -2.64 -23.83
N GLU A 249 8.71 -1.32 -23.80
CA GLU A 249 9.44 -0.46 -22.89
C GLU A 249 8.94 -0.63 -21.46
N ALA A 250 7.65 -0.75 -21.26
CA ALA A 250 7.05 -1.00 -19.95
C ALA A 250 7.48 -2.36 -19.34
N LEU A 251 7.86 -3.34 -20.17
CA LEU A 251 8.33 -4.64 -19.68
C LEU A 251 9.73 -4.59 -19.06
N THR A 252 10.51 -3.55 -19.33
CA THR A 252 11.94 -3.52 -18.98
C THR A 252 12.36 -2.29 -18.18
N THR A 253 11.61 -1.21 -18.28
CA THR A 253 12.04 0.11 -17.80
C THR A 253 10.94 0.74 -16.95
N THR A 254 11.33 1.37 -15.84
CA THR A 254 10.46 2.25 -15.07
C THR A 254 10.78 3.69 -15.46
N VAL A 255 9.80 4.38 -16.01
CA VAL A 255 9.87 5.80 -16.37
C VAL A 255 8.71 6.56 -15.74
N PRO A 256 8.81 7.90 -15.56
CA PRO A 256 7.68 8.73 -15.14
C PRO A 256 6.47 8.53 -16.06
N LEU A 257 5.26 8.58 -15.49
CA LEU A 257 4.01 8.29 -16.21
C LEU A 257 3.87 9.09 -17.51
N GLU A 258 4.31 10.35 -17.52
CA GLU A 258 4.25 11.27 -18.66
C GLU A 258 5.05 10.79 -19.88
N GLN A 259 5.97 9.84 -19.68
CA GLN A 259 6.81 9.27 -20.73
C GLN A 259 6.29 7.92 -21.25
N THR A 260 5.29 7.34 -20.58
CA THR A 260 4.76 6.01 -20.91
C THR A 260 3.77 6.03 -22.09
N ALA A 261 3.51 4.86 -22.66
CA ALA A 261 2.48 4.66 -23.67
C ALA A 261 1.07 5.01 -23.14
N VAL A 262 0.83 4.91 -21.82
CA VAL A 262 -0.41 5.35 -21.17
C VAL A 262 -0.63 6.83 -21.38
N ALA A 263 0.34 7.66 -21.02
CA ALA A 263 0.26 9.12 -21.21
C ALA A 263 0.20 9.54 -22.69
N GLN A 264 0.79 8.72 -23.58
CA GLN A 264 0.71 8.96 -25.03
C GLN A 264 -0.64 8.56 -25.66
N GLY A 265 -1.59 8.04 -24.87
CA GLY A 265 -2.89 7.56 -25.34
C GLY A 265 -2.84 6.30 -26.21
N LYS A 266 -1.72 5.56 -26.16
CA LYS A 266 -1.50 4.37 -27.00
C LYS A 266 -1.98 3.07 -26.39
N VAL A 267 -2.49 3.10 -25.17
CA VAL A 267 -2.94 1.92 -24.43
C VAL A 267 -4.46 1.86 -24.43
N GLY A 268 -5.00 0.67 -24.68
CA GLY A 268 -6.42 0.37 -24.63
C GLY A 268 -6.96 0.37 -23.21
N CYS A 269 -6.42 -0.47 -22.33
CA CYS A 269 -6.86 -0.53 -20.93
C CYS A 269 -5.70 -0.70 -19.95
N THR A 270 -5.97 -0.34 -18.68
CA THR A 270 -5.05 -0.50 -17.55
C THR A 270 -5.82 -0.84 -16.27
N TRP A 271 -5.23 -1.59 -15.35
CA TRP A 271 -5.70 -1.79 -13.98
C TRP A 271 -4.64 -1.43 -12.93
N ASN A 272 -3.50 -0.90 -13.38
CA ASN A 272 -2.40 -0.50 -12.51
C ASN A 272 -2.22 1.02 -12.46
N ASN A 273 -3.21 1.75 -12.92
CA ASN A 273 -3.32 3.20 -12.80
C ASN A 273 -4.67 3.58 -12.20
N ALA A 274 -4.69 4.66 -11.43
CA ALA A 274 -5.92 5.26 -10.93
C ALA A 274 -6.50 6.30 -11.90
N VAL A 275 -7.77 6.65 -11.75
CA VAL A 275 -8.42 7.68 -12.58
C VAL A 275 -7.64 9.01 -12.60
N PRO A 276 -7.20 9.59 -11.47
CA PRO A 276 -6.45 10.85 -11.49
C PRO A 276 -5.10 10.78 -12.23
N GLU A 277 -4.56 9.57 -12.43
CA GLU A 277 -3.32 9.38 -13.19
C GLU A 277 -3.54 9.35 -14.69
N VAL A 278 -4.66 8.80 -15.18
CA VAL A 278 -4.93 8.67 -16.63
C VAL A 278 -5.76 9.79 -17.19
N GLU A 279 -6.66 10.37 -16.42
CA GLU A 279 -7.57 11.45 -16.86
C GLU A 279 -6.86 12.65 -17.49
N PRO A 280 -5.74 13.17 -16.93
CA PRO A 280 -5.03 14.31 -17.52
C PRO A 280 -4.51 14.05 -18.94
N PHE A 281 -4.32 12.79 -19.33
CA PHE A 281 -3.78 12.38 -20.63
C PHE A 281 -4.86 11.91 -21.60
N TRP A 282 -5.89 11.22 -21.09
CA TRP A 282 -6.93 10.63 -21.94
C TRP A 282 -8.13 11.58 -22.11
N GLY A 283 -8.35 12.52 -21.17
CA GLY A 283 -9.57 13.30 -21.04
C GLY A 283 -10.67 12.49 -20.35
N ALA A 284 -11.42 13.13 -19.45
CA ALA A 284 -12.49 12.49 -18.67
C ALA A 284 -13.51 11.74 -19.53
N GLU A 285 -13.85 12.31 -20.71
CA GLU A 285 -14.82 11.72 -21.65
C GLU A 285 -14.34 10.39 -22.24
N ASN A 286 -13.02 10.17 -22.31
CA ASN A 286 -12.42 8.95 -22.85
C ASN A 286 -12.12 7.90 -21.79
N VAL A 287 -12.12 8.24 -20.51
CA VAL A 287 -11.94 7.25 -19.45
C VAL A 287 -13.23 6.45 -19.26
N LYS A 288 -13.13 5.11 -19.36
CA LYS A 288 -14.21 4.18 -19.07
C LYS A 288 -13.81 3.34 -17.88
N VAL A 289 -14.56 3.45 -16.80
CA VAL A 289 -14.41 2.63 -15.60
C VAL A 289 -15.27 1.37 -15.79
N LEU A 290 -14.64 0.20 -15.70
CA LEU A 290 -15.24 -1.10 -15.99
C LEU A 290 -14.95 -2.07 -14.84
N PRO A 291 -15.77 -3.16 -14.68
CA PRO A 291 -15.41 -4.24 -13.77
C PRO A 291 -14.01 -4.79 -14.07
N PRO A 292 -13.32 -5.38 -13.06
CA PRO A 292 -12.09 -6.12 -13.30
C PRO A 292 -12.31 -7.21 -14.37
N LEU A 293 -11.26 -7.49 -15.14
CA LEU A 293 -11.30 -8.61 -16.09
C LEU A 293 -11.61 -9.91 -15.34
N THR A 294 -12.34 -10.79 -16.01
CA THR A 294 -12.70 -12.12 -15.50
C THR A 294 -11.83 -13.18 -16.16
N GLY A 295 -11.09 -13.94 -15.35
CA GLY A 295 -10.58 -15.25 -15.70
C GLY A 295 -11.59 -16.31 -15.25
N LYS A 296 -11.33 -16.96 -14.10
CA LYS A 296 -12.34 -17.74 -13.34
C LYS A 296 -13.12 -16.83 -12.39
N GLU A 297 -12.45 -15.83 -11.83
CA GLU A 297 -12.98 -14.86 -10.87
C GLU A 297 -12.85 -13.44 -11.44
N SER A 298 -13.68 -12.52 -10.95
CA SER A 298 -13.55 -11.08 -11.22
C SER A 298 -13.09 -10.38 -9.94
N VAL A 299 -11.83 -10.01 -9.89
CA VAL A 299 -11.19 -9.48 -8.67
C VAL A 299 -10.32 -8.29 -9.02
N ALA A 300 -10.40 -7.22 -8.22
CA ALA A 300 -9.51 -6.07 -8.26
C ALA A 300 -8.59 -6.03 -7.04
N TYR A 301 -7.42 -5.44 -7.24
CA TYR A 301 -6.58 -5.01 -6.12
C TYR A 301 -7.13 -3.74 -5.51
N GLY A 302 -7.07 -3.66 -4.17
CA GLY A 302 -7.34 -2.43 -3.44
C GLY A 302 -6.44 -2.34 -2.23
N THR A 303 -5.53 -1.36 -2.20
CA THR A 303 -4.66 -1.16 -1.04
C THR A 303 -5.45 -0.63 0.15
N VAL A 304 -4.91 -0.82 1.35
CA VAL A 304 -5.40 -0.22 2.60
C VAL A 304 -4.23 0.50 3.26
N GLY A 305 -4.38 1.77 3.55
CA GLY A 305 -3.44 2.52 4.39
C GLY A 305 -3.91 2.50 5.83
N SER A 306 -3.03 2.23 6.77
CA SER A 306 -3.37 2.12 8.19
C SER A 306 -2.37 2.85 9.07
N LEU A 307 -2.84 3.45 10.16
CA LEU A 307 -1.99 3.99 11.22
C LEU A 307 -1.77 2.89 12.26
N SER A 308 -0.52 2.48 12.46
CA SER A 308 -0.12 1.37 13.33
C SER A 308 0.71 1.85 14.51
N VAL A 309 0.34 1.43 15.71
CA VAL A 309 1.09 1.72 16.94
C VAL A 309 2.22 0.71 17.11
N LEU A 310 3.45 1.18 17.37
CA LEU A 310 4.57 0.27 17.63
C LEU A 310 4.58 -0.20 19.09
N LYS A 311 4.89 -1.48 19.31
CA LYS A 311 5.02 -2.07 20.68
C LYS A 311 6.05 -1.36 21.55
N ALA A 312 7.09 -0.79 20.93
CA ALA A 312 8.14 -0.07 21.62
C ALA A 312 7.70 1.32 22.14
N SER A 313 6.57 1.85 21.66
CA SER A 313 6.00 3.12 22.12
C SER A 313 5.76 3.11 23.63
N LYS A 314 6.02 4.24 24.26
CA LYS A 314 5.67 4.51 25.66
C LYS A 314 4.35 5.28 25.81
N ALA A 315 3.76 5.70 24.67
CA ALA A 315 2.53 6.47 24.57
C ALA A 315 1.47 5.70 23.74
N GLN A 316 1.37 4.37 23.90
CA GLN A 316 0.50 3.52 23.07
C GLN A 316 -0.96 3.96 23.11
N ASP A 317 -1.49 4.26 24.31
CA ASP A 317 -2.88 4.71 24.46
C ASP A 317 -3.12 6.06 23.76
N ALA A 318 -2.19 7.02 23.92
CA ALA A 318 -2.28 8.33 23.26
C ALA A 318 -2.13 8.22 21.74
N ALA A 319 -1.25 7.36 21.25
CA ALA A 319 -1.07 7.07 19.82
C ALA A 319 -2.32 6.43 19.22
N ALA A 320 -2.96 5.50 19.93
CA ALA A 320 -4.21 4.89 19.50
C ALA A 320 -5.38 5.89 19.49
N GLN A 321 -5.50 6.77 20.50
CA GLN A 321 -6.48 7.84 20.52
C GLN A 321 -6.32 8.78 19.33
N PHE A 322 -5.09 9.19 19.02
CA PHE A 322 -4.83 10.01 17.83
C PHE A 322 -5.17 9.26 16.54
N ALA A 323 -4.81 7.97 16.43
CA ALA A 323 -5.14 7.15 15.27
C ALA A 323 -6.67 7.02 15.08
N GLU A 324 -7.43 6.78 16.15
CA GLU A 324 -8.90 6.72 16.10
C GLU A 324 -9.52 8.05 15.67
N TYR A 325 -9.02 9.16 16.20
CA TYR A 325 -9.43 10.50 15.80
C TYR A 325 -9.15 10.79 14.33
N ALA A 326 -7.88 10.60 13.89
CA ALA A 326 -7.43 10.92 12.54
C ALA A 326 -8.11 10.08 11.45
N THR A 327 -8.59 8.87 11.79
CA THR A 327 -9.29 7.96 10.88
C THR A 327 -10.81 8.09 10.95
N SER A 328 -11.36 9.01 11.77
CA SER A 328 -12.82 9.23 11.85
C SER A 328 -13.37 9.84 10.55
N ALA A 329 -14.61 9.54 10.21
CA ALA A 329 -15.22 9.90 8.93
C ALA A 329 -15.12 11.39 8.60
N ASP A 330 -15.43 12.27 9.54
CA ASP A 330 -15.42 13.72 9.34
C ASP A 330 -13.99 14.26 9.21
N VAL A 331 -13.03 13.72 9.97
CA VAL A 331 -11.63 14.16 9.96
C VAL A 331 -10.92 13.69 8.70
N VAL A 332 -11.11 12.44 8.28
CA VAL A 332 -10.38 11.85 7.15
C VAL A 332 -10.93 12.29 5.79
N LYS A 333 -12.19 12.75 5.72
CA LYS A 333 -12.84 13.11 4.44
C LYS A 333 -12.05 14.09 3.57
N PRO A 334 -11.50 15.21 4.07
CA PRO A 334 -10.67 16.11 3.24
C PRO A 334 -9.42 15.43 2.70
N TYR A 335 -8.82 14.51 3.46
CA TYR A 335 -7.65 13.74 3.04
C TYR A 335 -7.97 12.80 1.88
N LEU A 336 -9.10 12.10 1.97
CA LEU A 336 -9.57 11.20 0.92
C LEU A 336 -9.88 11.95 -0.38
N LEU A 337 -10.62 13.06 -0.28
CA LEU A 337 -10.95 13.90 -1.44
C LEU A 337 -9.70 14.48 -2.13
N ALA A 338 -8.70 14.91 -1.34
CA ALA A 338 -7.46 15.46 -1.89
C ALA A 338 -6.53 14.41 -2.48
N SER A 339 -6.65 13.15 -2.04
CA SER A 339 -5.78 12.05 -2.49
C SER A 339 -6.38 11.16 -3.56
N GLY A 340 -7.70 11.23 -3.81
CA GLY A 340 -8.40 10.34 -4.73
C GLY A 340 -8.61 8.92 -4.17
N PHE A 341 -8.41 8.72 -2.86
CA PHE A 341 -8.69 7.45 -2.17
C PHE A 341 -10.10 7.40 -1.60
N PHE A 342 -10.51 6.24 -1.10
CA PHE A 342 -11.87 5.97 -0.65
C PHE A 342 -11.92 5.72 0.86
N SER A 343 -13.13 5.84 1.42
CA SER A 343 -13.37 5.57 2.84
C SER A 343 -13.09 4.11 3.18
N ALA A 344 -12.42 3.91 4.32
CA ALA A 344 -12.24 2.60 4.95
C ALA A 344 -13.48 2.16 5.75
N LEU A 345 -14.50 3.03 5.86
CA LEU A 345 -15.67 2.86 6.72
C LEU A 345 -16.91 2.51 5.89
N SER A 346 -17.79 1.65 6.44
CA SER A 346 -18.98 1.12 5.78
C SER A 346 -20.16 2.09 5.72
N ASP A 347 -20.34 2.91 6.76
CA ASP A 347 -21.54 3.75 6.92
C ASP A 347 -21.26 5.22 6.56
N THR A 348 -20.53 5.46 5.46
CA THR A 348 -20.29 6.80 4.95
C THR A 348 -21.10 7.06 3.69
N GLU A 349 -21.58 8.31 3.53
CA GLU A 349 -22.11 8.75 2.24
C GLU A 349 -21.02 8.64 1.18
N PRO A 350 -21.38 8.31 -0.08
CA PRO A 350 -20.40 8.26 -1.17
C PRO A 350 -19.58 9.54 -1.25
N LEU A 351 -18.26 9.40 -1.25
CA LEU A 351 -17.35 10.56 -1.26
C LEU A 351 -17.39 11.30 -2.60
N TYR A 352 -17.60 10.57 -3.68
CA TYR A 352 -17.48 11.05 -5.05
C TYR A 352 -18.81 11.05 -5.80
N ALA A 353 -19.91 11.36 -5.09
CA ALA A 353 -21.25 11.41 -5.70
C ALA A 353 -21.33 12.39 -6.90
N ASP A 354 -20.56 13.47 -6.86
CA ASP A 354 -20.50 14.51 -7.91
C ASP A 354 -19.40 14.26 -8.96
N ASP A 355 -18.56 13.23 -8.79
CA ASP A 355 -17.52 12.82 -9.73
C ASP A 355 -17.92 11.51 -10.42
N PRO A 356 -18.29 11.52 -11.71
CA PRO A 356 -18.80 10.34 -12.39
C PRO A 356 -17.75 9.23 -12.57
N LEU A 357 -16.46 9.55 -12.58
CA LEU A 357 -15.39 8.57 -12.73
C LEU A 357 -15.04 7.94 -11.38
N LEU A 358 -14.69 8.76 -10.40
CA LEU A 358 -14.35 8.27 -9.06
C LEU A 358 -15.58 7.65 -8.36
N GLY A 359 -16.78 8.20 -8.56
CA GLY A 359 -18.01 7.58 -8.05
C GLY A 359 -18.33 6.20 -8.67
N GLU A 360 -17.88 5.94 -9.91
CA GLU A 360 -17.97 4.60 -10.49
C GLU A 360 -16.91 3.66 -9.89
N VAL A 361 -15.67 4.13 -9.68
CA VAL A 361 -14.62 3.36 -9.01
C VAL A 361 -15.00 3.01 -7.57
N GLU A 362 -15.61 3.94 -6.84
CA GLU A 362 -16.03 3.76 -5.43
C GLU A 362 -16.92 2.52 -5.24
N LYS A 363 -17.75 2.18 -6.25
CA LYS A 363 -18.62 1.01 -6.20
C LYS A 363 -17.87 -0.33 -6.12
N TYR A 364 -16.61 -0.38 -6.57
CA TYR A 364 -15.78 -1.58 -6.54
C TYR A 364 -14.99 -1.73 -5.23
N VAL A 365 -14.95 -0.72 -4.37
CA VAL A 365 -14.21 -0.76 -3.10
C VAL A 365 -14.54 -1.96 -2.23
N PRO A 366 -15.83 -2.34 -2.02
CA PRO A 366 -16.18 -3.50 -1.18
C PRO A 366 -15.68 -4.84 -1.72
N ASP A 367 -15.44 -4.95 -3.03
CA ASP A 367 -15.08 -6.19 -3.73
C ASP A 367 -13.57 -6.30 -4.03
N THR A 368 -12.74 -5.45 -3.39
CA THR A 368 -11.29 -5.49 -3.55
C THR A 368 -10.63 -6.46 -2.59
N THR A 369 -9.43 -6.90 -2.96
CA THR A 369 -8.55 -7.72 -2.12
C THR A 369 -7.12 -7.21 -2.12
N VAL A 370 -6.38 -7.51 -1.07
CA VAL A 370 -4.92 -7.40 -1.00
C VAL A 370 -4.25 -8.78 -1.11
N GLY A 371 -5.05 -9.83 -1.26
CA GLY A 371 -4.61 -11.23 -1.26
C GLY A 371 -4.27 -11.74 0.14
N GLU A 372 -3.41 -12.75 0.16
CA GLU A 372 -2.90 -13.37 1.38
C GLU A 372 -1.77 -12.51 1.95
N LEU A 373 -1.78 -12.34 3.27
CA LEU A 373 -0.76 -11.60 4.00
C LEU A 373 0.18 -12.57 4.72
N ASP A 374 1.47 -12.45 4.42
CA ASP A 374 2.53 -13.24 5.06
C ASP A 374 3.75 -12.37 5.34
N THR A 375 4.52 -12.72 6.35
CA THR A 375 5.74 -11.99 6.74
C THR A 375 6.80 -11.97 5.65
N SER A 376 6.78 -12.96 4.75
CA SER A 376 7.69 -13.10 3.61
C SER A 376 7.20 -12.42 2.33
N SER A 377 6.00 -11.80 2.31
CA SER A 377 5.37 -11.22 1.11
C SER A 377 6.32 -10.32 0.31
N ARG A 378 7.03 -9.42 0.97
CA ARG A 378 8.00 -8.52 0.32
C ARG A 378 9.20 -9.26 -0.27
N ALA A 379 9.79 -10.18 0.49
CA ALA A 379 10.92 -10.97 0.03
C ALA A 379 10.53 -11.87 -1.15
N LEU A 380 9.30 -12.42 -1.12
CA LEU A 380 8.73 -13.22 -2.19
C LEU A 380 8.61 -12.44 -3.51
N MET A 381 8.10 -11.21 -3.46
CA MET A 381 8.04 -10.34 -4.65
C MET A 381 9.42 -10.14 -5.27
N GLY A 382 10.45 -9.99 -4.45
CA GLY A 382 11.84 -9.80 -4.91
C GLY A 382 12.42 -10.97 -5.70
N VAL A 383 11.93 -12.19 -5.48
CA VAL A 383 12.36 -13.38 -6.26
C VAL A 383 11.40 -13.71 -7.40
N LEU A 384 10.12 -13.39 -7.27
CA LEU A 384 9.13 -13.70 -8.29
C LEU A 384 9.13 -12.68 -9.44
N ALA A 385 9.28 -11.38 -9.16
CA ALA A 385 9.21 -10.35 -10.19
C ALA A 385 10.27 -10.51 -11.31
N PRO A 386 11.56 -10.82 -11.03
CA PRO A 386 12.55 -11.08 -12.08
C PRO A 386 12.20 -12.29 -12.96
N GLU A 387 11.62 -13.33 -12.38
CA GLU A 387 11.24 -14.54 -13.11
C GLU A 387 10.02 -14.28 -14.03
N ILE A 388 9.03 -13.51 -13.55
CA ILE A 388 7.93 -13.02 -14.39
C ILE A 388 8.47 -12.21 -15.55
N GLN A 389 9.38 -11.27 -15.31
CA GLN A 389 10.00 -10.47 -16.37
C GLN A 389 10.75 -11.34 -17.37
N ALA A 390 11.54 -12.34 -16.90
CA ALA A 390 12.22 -13.28 -17.79
C ALA A 390 11.27 -14.05 -18.71
N SER A 391 10.08 -14.43 -18.20
CA SER A 391 9.04 -15.06 -19.01
C SER A 391 8.44 -14.10 -20.04
N LEU A 392 8.12 -12.87 -19.65
CA LEU A 392 7.60 -11.84 -20.56
C LEU A 392 8.58 -11.49 -21.69
N LEU A 393 9.86 -11.56 -21.42
CA LEU A 393 10.92 -11.36 -22.42
C LEU A 393 11.25 -12.62 -23.26
N GLY A 394 10.48 -13.72 -23.07
CA GLY A 394 10.65 -14.96 -23.80
C GLY A 394 11.93 -15.75 -23.45
N GLN A 395 12.56 -15.46 -22.30
CA GLN A 395 13.77 -16.14 -21.84
C GLN A 395 13.46 -17.46 -21.14
N LYS A 396 12.27 -17.58 -20.56
CA LYS A 396 11.76 -18.78 -19.87
C LYS A 396 10.31 -19.04 -20.25
N SER A 397 9.87 -20.28 -20.13
CA SER A 397 8.43 -20.58 -20.15
C SER A 397 7.75 -20.07 -18.86
N PRO A 398 6.45 -19.75 -18.87
CA PRO A 398 5.70 -19.42 -17.65
C PRO A 398 5.88 -20.46 -16.53
N ALA A 399 5.77 -21.74 -16.85
CA ALA A 399 5.94 -22.83 -15.89
C ALA A 399 7.35 -22.86 -15.28
N ASP A 400 8.41 -22.73 -16.12
CA ASP A 400 9.78 -22.72 -15.61
C ASP A 400 10.07 -21.48 -14.73
N ALA A 401 9.54 -20.32 -15.11
CA ALA A 401 9.69 -19.06 -14.35
C ALA A 401 9.07 -19.19 -12.96
N LEU A 402 7.83 -19.69 -12.87
CA LEU A 402 7.14 -19.88 -11.58
C LEU A 402 7.83 -20.92 -10.71
N LYS A 403 8.28 -22.03 -11.28
CA LYS A 403 9.02 -23.08 -10.58
C LYS A 403 10.37 -22.58 -10.04
N ASP A 404 11.13 -21.79 -10.84
CA ASP A 404 12.39 -21.22 -10.41
C ASP A 404 12.16 -20.21 -9.27
N ALA A 405 11.12 -19.36 -9.40
CA ALA A 405 10.72 -18.45 -8.33
C ALA A 405 10.32 -19.20 -7.05
N ALA A 406 9.55 -20.29 -7.14
CA ALA A 406 9.16 -21.10 -6.00
C ALA A 406 10.38 -21.74 -5.31
N THR A 407 11.36 -22.20 -6.10
CA THR A 407 12.62 -22.73 -5.58
C THR A 407 13.41 -21.66 -4.83
N ALA A 408 13.51 -20.45 -5.40
CA ALA A 408 14.17 -19.32 -4.76
C ALA A 408 13.43 -18.80 -3.52
N ALA A 409 12.10 -18.93 -3.48
CA ALA A 409 11.26 -18.54 -2.36
C ALA A 409 11.37 -19.46 -1.16
N ALA A 410 11.66 -20.78 -1.35
CA ALA A 410 11.65 -21.77 -0.30
C ALA A 410 12.45 -21.38 0.98
N PRO A 411 13.66 -20.80 0.91
CA PRO A 411 14.40 -20.36 2.09
C PRO A 411 13.85 -19.08 2.74
N LEU A 412 12.95 -18.36 2.07
CA LEU A 412 12.37 -17.10 2.56
C LEU A 412 11.10 -17.32 3.38
N LEU A 413 10.46 -18.49 3.21
CA LEU A 413 9.23 -18.84 3.92
C LEU A 413 9.56 -19.12 5.39
N ASN A 414 8.86 -18.44 6.27
CA ASN A 414 8.99 -18.69 7.71
C ASN A 414 8.19 -19.96 8.06
N LYS A 415 8.88 -21.08 8.17
CA LYS A 415 8.34 -22.36 8.67
C LYS A 415 8.65 -22.56 10.12
#